data_1eebe929ea0d04ef350a541862fdf96a
#
_entry.id   1eebe929ea0d04ef350a541862fdf96a
#
_cell.length_a   1.000
_cell.length_b   1.000
_cell.length_c   1.000
_cell.angle_alpha   90.00
_cell.angle_beta   90.00
_cell.angle_gamma   90.00
#
_symmetry.space_group_name_H-M   'P 1'
#
loop_
_entity.id
_entity.type
_entity.pdbx_description
1 polymer ?
#
loop_
_entity_poly.entity_id
_entity_poly.type
_entity_poly.pdbx_seq_one_letter_code
_entity_poly.pdbx_strand_id
1 'polypeptide(L)'
;MTETKQIAPVVISNAPEWKKENIVERKTIVYETHMDPALVRVTGEKLKKQLFTRFGLLKPRSEEIQFVSLDKYYEPYIVISGRYFFDYFRKCIYFFKVGEPVKEVVILNNKFTPEASRNQKQVKLYGEERVVHEVKSFSIMDKKGQDAQVDNLPSAASEKNPEKTIEQFGIEQLPESTDVDFVRARIARRPEDTNRIVEEIFEVTERTVFYAPRFKVTFKNTVTGEEKALVIDGVSTKRIV
;
A
#
# COMPACT_ATOMS: atom_id res chain seq x y z
N MET A 1 -34.62 -0.73 2.27
CA MET A 1 -33.89 0.54 2.43
C MET A 1 -33.08 0.40 3.70
N THR A 2 -31.83 0.07 3.57
CA THR A 2 -30.89 -0.11 4.70
C THR A 2 -30.15 1.23 4.86
N GLU A 3 -30.44 1.93 5.96
CA GLU A 3 -29.73 3.15 6.32
C GLU A 3 -28.26 2.84 6.60
N THR A 4 -27.40 3.38 5.76
CA THR A 4 -25.95 3.37 6.02
C THR A 4 -25.68 4.38 7.14
N LYS A 5 -25.48 3.90 8.37
CA LYS A 5 -24.96 4.73 9.46
C LYS A 5 -23.58 5.27 9.06
N GLN A 6 -23.52 6.56 8.76
CA GLN A 6 -22.26 7.29 8.73
C GLN A 6 -21.69 7.35 10.14
N ILE A 7 -20.57 6.66 10.36
CA ILE A 7 -19.84 6.69 11.64
C ILE A 7 -18.95 7.93 11.59
N ALA A 8 -19.04 8.76 12.64
CA ALA A 8 -18.24 9.97 12.77
C ALA A 8 -16.75 9.62 12.93
N PRO A 9 -15.82 10.41 12.37
CA PRO A 9 -14.40 10.18 12.49
C PRO A 9 -13.93 10.29 13.94
N VAL A 10 -13.08 9.37 14.38
CA VAL A 10 -12.44 9.42 15.70
C VAL A 10 -11.37 10.50 15.67
N VAL A 11 -11.59 11.61 16.38
CA VAL A 11 -10.59 12.68 16.56
C VAL A 11 -9.69 12.31 17.73
N ILE A 12 -8.41 12.08 17.49
CA ILE A 12 -7.41 11.86 18.55
C ILE A 12 -7.03 13.22 19.16
N SER A 13 -7.40 13.45 20.41
CA SER A 13 -7.48 14.77 21.08
C SER A 13 -6.17 15.39 21.60
N ASN A 14 -4.99 14.87 21.24
CA ASN A 14 -3.69 15.41 21.74
C ASN A 14 -2.73 15.85 20.63
N ALA A 15 -3.19 15.97 19.39
CA ALA A 15 -2.36 16.51 18.32
C ALA A 15 -2.32 18.06 18.38
N PRO A 16 -1.21 18.70 17.97
CA PRO A 16 -1.20 20.15 17.78
C PRO A 16 -2.35 20.58 16.86
N GLU A 17 -2.92 21.78 17.07
CA GLU A 17 -4.09 22.29 16.33
C GLU A 17 -3.92 22.21 14.79
N TRP A 18 -2.67 22.30 14.32
CA TRP A 18 -2.34 22.21 12.89
C TRP A 18 -2.27 20.78 12.37
N LYS A 19 -2.33 19.75 13.23
CA LYS A 19 -2.25 18.35 12.84
C LYS A 19 -3.58 17.64 13.04
N LYS A 20 -4.14 17.09 11.95
CA LYS A 20 -5.41 16.35 11.95
C LYS A 20 -5.22 14.97 11.34
N GLU A 21 -5.87 13.97 11.92
CA GLU A 21 -5.93 12.61 11.39
C GLU A 21 -7.38 12.15 11.29
N ASN A 22 -7.79 11.71 10.11
CA ASN A 22 -9.10 11.15 9.83
C ASN A 22 -8.92 9.75 9.26
N ILE A 23 -9.26 8.73 10.04
CA ILE A 23 -9.08 7.33 9.65
C ILE A 23 -10.44 6.64 9.71
N VAL A 24 -10.91 6.12 8.57
CA VAL A 24 -12.14 5.32 8.51
C VAL A 24 -11.93 3.95 9.17
N GLU A 25 -13.03 3.37 9.65
CA GLU A 25 -13.02 2.00 10.17
C GLU A 25 -12.60 0.99 9.10
N ARG A 26 -11.88 -0.04 9.55
CA ARG A 26 -11.44 -1.14 8.70
C ARG A 26 -12.61 -2.06 8.39
N LYS A 27 -12.87 -2.28 7.11
CA LYS A 27 -13.76 -3.33 6.64
C LYS A 27 -12.98 -4.64 6.46
N THR A 28 -13.55 -5.73 6.92
CA THR A 28 -12.98 -7.07 6.74
C THR A 28 -13.90 -7.87 5.85
N ILE A 29 -13.35 -8.43 4.77
CA ILE A 29 -14.07 -9.26 3.81
C ILE A 29 -13.35 -10.59 3.69
N VAL A 30 -14.06 -11.69 3.89
CA VAL A 30 -13.55 -13.04 3.65
C VAL A 30 -14.26 -13.59 2.42
N TYR A 31 -13.52 -14.01 1.42
CA TYR A 31 -14.11 -14.62 0.23
C TYR A 31 -14.49 -16.08 0.43
N GLU A 32 -15.64 -16.46 -0.12
CA GLU A 32 -16.09 -17.86 -0.13
C GLU A 32 -15.11 -18.73 -0.93
N THR A 33 -14.95 -19.97 -0.48
CA THR A 33 -14.18 -20.99 -1.20
C THR A 33 -15.12 -21.74 -2.13
N HIS A 34 -14.89 -21.66 -3.43
CA HIS A 34 -15.71 -22.37 -4.42
C HIS A 34 -15.12 -23.73 -4.84
N MET A 35 -13.87 -23.99 -4.48
CA MET A 35 -13.15 -25.15 -4.95
C MET A 35 -13.25 -26.33 -3.98
N ASP A 36 -13.63 -27.49 -4.52
CA ASP A 36 -13.54 -28.76 -3.82
C ASP A 36 -12.07 -29.17 -3.63
N PRO A 37 -11.64 -29.54 -2.41
CA PRO A 37 -10.28 -30.02 -2.15
C PRO A 37 -9.82 -31.15 -3.07
N ALA A 38 -10.74 -32.06 -3.48
CA ALA A 38 -10.41 -33.13 -4.42
C ALA A 38 -10.04 -32.60 -5.80
N LEU A 39 -10.76 -31.59 -6.29
CA LEU A 39 -10.44 -30.94 -7.57
C LEU A 39 -9.11 -30.19 -7.52
N VAL A 40 -8.83 -29.50 -6.40
CA VAL A 40 -7.54 -28.84 -6.15
C VAL A 40 -6.41 -29.86 -6.19
N ARG A 41 -6.56 -31.00 -5.53
CA ARG A 41 -5.59 -32.11 -5.56
C ARG A 41 -5.33 -32.59 -6.98
N VAL A 42 -6.38 -32.85 -7.77
CA VAL A 42 -6.25 -33.26 -9.18
C VAL A 42 -5.50 -32.22 -10.01
N THR A 43 -5.76 -30.94 -9.77
CA THR A 43 -5.04 -29.84 -10.42
C THR A 43 -3.57 -29.82 -10.04
N GLY A 44 -3.26 -30.00 -8.75
CA GLY A 44 -1.91 -30.13 -8.25
C GLY A 44 -1.15 -31.30 -8.89
N GLU A 45 -1.78 -32.47 -8.99
CA GLU A 45 -1.23 -33.67 -9.64
C GLU A 45 -0.84 -33.42 -11.12
N LYS A 46 -1.63 -32.64 -11.85
CA LYS A 46 -1.31 -32.25 -13.24
C LYS A 46 -0.10 -31.34 -13.31
N LEU A 47 0.12 -30.49 -12.32
CA LEU A 47 1.17 -29.48 -12.29
C LEU A 47 2.47 -29.95 -11.61
N LYS A 48 2.44 -31.06 -10.85
CA LYS A 48 3.55 -31.50 -10.00
C LYS A 48 4.89 -31.66 -10.75
N LYS A 49 4.88 -32.14 -12.00
CA LYS A 49 6.11 -32.29 -12.79
C LYS A 49 6.82 -30.98 -13.07
N GLN A 50 6.04 -29.88 -13.22
CA GLN A 50 6.59 -28.55 -13.49
C GLN A 50 7.34 -27.99 -12.28
N LEU A 51 6.93 -28.34 -11.04
CA LEU A 51 7.59 -27.91 -9.81
C LEU A 51 9.04 -28.43 -9.71
N PHE A 52 9.28 -29.66 -10.14
CA PHE A 52 10.57 -30.34 -10.00
C PHE A 52 11.39 -30.31 -11.30
N THR A 53 10.94 -29.61 -12.33
CA THR A 53 11.71 -29.43 -13.55
C THR A 53 12.92 -28.55 -13.29
N ARG A 54 14.12 -29.05 -13.55
CA ARG A 54 15.38 -28.31 -13.45
C ARG A 54 15.86 -27.90 -14.82
N PHE A 55 16.30 -26.64 -14.95
CA PHE A 55 16.83 -26.07 -16.21
C PHE A 55 15.93 -26.26 -17.46
N GLY A 56 14.61 -26.43 -17.26
CA GLY A 56 13.66 -26.65 -18.35
C GLY A 56 13.74 -28.00 -19.07
N LEU A 57 14.74 -28.82 -18.80
CA LEU A 57 15.05 -30.03 -19.54
C LEU A 57 14.90 -31.32 -18.71
N LEU A 58 15.34 -31.30 -17.46
CA LEU A 58 15.32 -32.49 -16.60
C LEU A 58 13.99 -32.56 -15.84
N LYS A 59 13.08 -33.42 -16.33
CA LYS A 59 11.76 -33.67 -15.72
C LYS A 59 11.80 -35.01 -14.99
N PRO A 60 11.47 -35.05 -13.68
CA PRO A 60 11.33 -36.31 -12.96
C PRO A 60 10.16 -37.12 -13.50
N ARG A 61 10.19 -38.44 -13.27
CA ARG A 61 9.06 -39.32 -13.56
C ARG A 61 7.91 -39.01 -12.62
N SER A 62 6.66 -39.23 -13.06
CA SER A 62 5.48 -38.91 -12.27
C SER A 62 5.42 -39.72 -10.95
N GLU A 63 5.93 -40.94 -10.99
CA GLU A 63 5.96 -41.90 -9.87
C GLU A 63 6.96 -41.50 -8.77
N GLU A 64 7.99 -40.71 -9.17
CA GLU A 64 8.99 -40.17 -8.24
C GLU A 64 8.47 -38.98 -7.40
N ILE A 65 7.31 -38.44 -7.77
CA ILE A 65 6.71 -37.28 -7.10
C ILE A 65 5.46 -37.72 -6.37
N GLN A 66 5.53 -37.76 -5.04
CA GLN A 66 4.41 -38.13 -4.15
C GLN A 66 3.74 -36.90 -3.57
N PHE A 67 2.41 -36.97 -3.42
CA PHE A 67 1.61 -36.00 -2.69
C PHE A 67 1.90 -36.14 -1.18
N VAL A 68 2.09 -34.99 -0.51
CA VAL A 68 2.36 -34.92 0.94
C VAL A 68 1.18 -34.35 1.68
N SER A 69 0.76 -33.13 1.35
CA SER A 69 -0.34 -32.44 2.03
C SER A 69 -1.11 -31.50 1.12
N LEU A 70 -2.34 -31.19 1.56
CA LEU A 70 -3.21 -30.16 1.01
C LEU A 70 -3.72 -29.33 2.17
N ASP A 71 -3.25 -28.11 2.28
CA ASP A 71 -3.57 -27.19 3.36
C ASP A 71 -4.34 -26.00 2.82
N LYS A 72 -5.54 -25.74 3.38
CA LYS A 72 -6.31 -24.53 3.08
C LYS A 72 -5.89 -23.44 4.04
N TYR A 73 -5.64 -22.24 3.50
CA TYR A 73 -5.39 -21.03 4.27
C TYR A 73 -5.98 -19.80 3.60
N TYR A 74 -5.95 -18.68 4.27
CA TYR A 74 -6.41 -17.41 3.72
C TYR A 74 -5.26 -16.42 3.65
N GLU A 75 -5.14 -15.77 2.50
CA GLU A 75 -4.10 -14.77 2.25
C GLU A 75 -4.71 -13.37 2.33
N PRO A 76 -4.19 -12.50 3.21
CA PRO A 76 -4.70 -11.14 3.34
C PRO A 76 -4.18 -10.24 2.23
N TYR A 77 -5.07 -9.41 1.70
CA TYR A 77 -4.80 -8.27 0.82
C TYR A 77 -5.41 -7.02 1.42
N ILE A 78 -4.72 -5.91 1.30
CA ILE A 78 -5.14 -4.61 1.81
C ILE A 78 -5.47 -3.71 0.63
N VAL A 79 -6.69 -3.18 0.60
CA VAL A 79 -7.09 -2.11 -0.31
C VAL A 79 -7.31 -0.86 0.52
N ILE A 80 -6.54 0.17 0.20
CA ILE A 80 -6.51 1.39 1.00
C ILE A 80 -6.33 2.63 0.13
N SER A 81 -7.11 3.67 0.44
CA SER A 81 -7.00 4.99 -0.15
C SER A 81 -6.61 5.99 0.93
N GLY A 82 -5.58 6.77 0.68
CA GLY A 82 -5.12 7.79 1.59
C GLY A 82 -4.83 9.12 0.90
N ARG A 83 -4.90 10.17 1.69
CA ARG A 83 -4.58 11.55 1.31
C ARG A 83 -3.68 12.17 2.37
N TYR A 84 -2.64 12.84 1.92
CA TYR A 84 -1.78 13.66 2.78
C TYR A 84 -1.80 15.09 2.25
N PHE A 85 -2.23 16.00 3.07
CA PHE A 85 -2.29 17.44 2.78
C PHE A 85 -1.38 18.17 3.75
N PHE A 86 -0.52 19.05 3.21
CA PHE A 86 0.45 19.78 3.99
C PHE A 86 0.54 21.22 3.48
N ASP A 87 0.15 22.18 4.32
CA ASP A 87 0.17 23.61 4.09
C ASP A 87 1.24 24.24 4.99
N TYR A 88 2.22 24.90 4.39
CA TYR A 88 3.39 25.39 5.12
C TYR A 88 4.02 26.59 4.47
N PHE A 89 4.86 27.29 5.23
CA PHE A 89 5.75 28.33 4.72
C PHE A 89 7.16 27.77 4.59
N ARG A 90 7.82 28.14 3.50
CA ARG A 90 9.26 27.92 3.30
C ARG A 90 9.99 29.23 3.08
N LYS A 91 11.25 29.30 3.46
CA LYS A 91 12.12 30.45 3.16
C LYS A 91 12.51 30.40 1.69
N CYS A 92 12.46 31.56 1.06
CA CYS A 92 12.84 31.70 -0.34
C CYS A 92 13.69 32.95 -0.56
N ILE A 93 14.43 32.99 -1.67
CA ILE A 93 15.19 34.15 -2.11
C ILE A 93 14.76 34.48 -3.53
N TYR A 94 14.23 35.68 -3.73
CA TYR A 94 13.88 36.18 -5.04
C TYR A 94 15.01 37.04 -5.60
N PHE A 95 15.26 36.89 -6.88
CA PHE A 95 16.27 37.67 -7.61
C PHE A 95 15.58 38.52 -8.64
N PHE A 96 15.74 39.85 -8.50
CA PHE A 96 15.19 40.82 -9.43
C PHE A 96 16.35 41.47 -10.22
N LYS A 97 16.29 41.31 -11.53
CA LYS A 97 17.27 41.97 -12.43
C LYS A 97 17.04 43.47 -12.46
N VAL A 98 18.13 44.24 -12.44
CA VAL A 98 18.10 45.67 -12.55
C VAL A 98 19.14 46.15 -13.59
N GLY A 99 18.92 47.32 -14.17
CA GLY A 99 19.85 47.91 -15.13
C GLY A 99 21.17 48.29 -14.50
N GLU A 100 22.25 48.35 -15.28
CA GLU A 100 23.59 48.69 -14.84
C GLU A 100 23.71 50.06 -14.07
N PRO A 101 22.98 51.14 -14.47
CA PRO A 101 23.07 52.40 -13.77
C PRO A 101 22.34 52.43 -12.41
N VAL A 102 21.55 51.41 -12.09
CA VAL A 102 20.77 51.36 -10.83
C VAL A 102 21.71 51.19 -9.64
N LYS A 103 21.67 52.14 -8.70
CA LYS A 103 22.48 52.16 -7.46
C LYS A 103 21.69 51.60 -6.27
N GLU A 104 20.40 51.82 -6.21
CA GLU A 104 19.55 51.46 -5.10
C GLU A 104 18.15 51.11 -5.63
N VAL A 105 17.48 50.12 -5.05
CA VAL A 105 16.08 49.77 -5.28
C VAL A 105 15.31 49.91 -3.96
N VAL A 106 14.16 50.57 -3.97
CA VAL A 106 13.30 50.72 -2.79
C VAL A 106 12.05 49.89 -2.99
N ILE A 107 11.80 48.95 -2.09
CA ILE A 107 10.61 48.09 -2.08
C ILE A 107 9.99 48.16 -0.69
N LEU A 108 8.73 48.53 -0.59
CA LEU A 108 8.01 48.68 0.67
C LEU A 108 8.79 49.45 1.73
N ASN A 109 9.36 50.61 1.32
CA ASN A 109 10.19 51.47 2.14
C ASN A 109 11.54 50.88 2.61
N ASN A 110 11.89 49.69 2.19
CA ASN A 110 13.21 49.09 2.46
C ASN A 110 14.14 49.33 1.25
N LYS A 111 15.39 49.67 1.55
CA LYS A 111 16.44 49.95 0.57
C LYS A 111 17.28 48.71 0.33
N PHE A 112 17.49 48.36 -0.93
CA PHE A 112 18.30 47.24 -1.38
C PHE A 112 19.37 47.70 -2.34
N THR A 113 20.61 47.31 -2.06
CA THR A 113 21.74 47.58 -2.95
C THR A 113 21.87 46.41 -3.93
N PRO A 114 21.85 46.68 -5.25
CA PRO A 114 22.04 45.61 -6.22
C PRO A 114 23.45 45.00 -6.16
N GLU A 115 23.52 43.67 -6.25
CA GLU A 115 24.80 42.94 -6.34
C GLU A 115 25.10 42.58 -7.81
N ALA A 116 26.37 42.63 -8.19
CA ALA A 116 26.81 42.15 -9.49
C ALA A 116 26.79 40.62 -9.53
N SER A 117 26.15 40.02 -10.53
CA SER A 117 26.15 38.61 -10.79
C SER A 117 26.51 38.34 -12.24
N ARG A 118 27.56 37.61 -12.48
CA ARG A 118 28.23 37.21 -13.74
C ARG A 118 28.05 38.14 -14.97
N ASN A 119 26.85 38.56 -15.34
CA ASN A 119 26.58 39.46 -16.49
C ASN A 119 25.45 40.47 -16.25
N GLN A 120 24.99 40.66 -15.00
CA GLN A 120 23.88 41.57 -14.70
C GLN A 120 23.86 41.96 -13.23
N LYS A 121 23.31 43.12 -12.91
CA LYS A 121 22.97 43.50 -11.55
C LYS A 121 21.66 42.90 -11.13
N GLN A 122 21.55 42.44 -9.87
CA GLN A 122 20.36 41.90 -9.30
C GLN A 122 20.18 42.30 -7.84
N VAL A 123 18.94 42.39 -7.40
CA VAL A 123 18.56 42.56 -5.99
C VAL A 123 18.07 41.20 -5.45
N LYS A 124 18.53 40.84 -4.26
CA LYS A 124 18.05 39.69 -3.52
C LYS A 124 16.99 40.11 -2.52
N LEU A 125 15.83 39.50 -2.58
CA LEU A 125 14.78 39.64 -1.57
C LEU A 125 14.59 38.33 -0.83
N TYR A 126 14.73 38.40 0.48
CA TYR A 126 14.42 37.26 1.36
C TYR A 126 12.96 37.31 1.71
N GLY A 127 12.29 36.19 1.56
CA GLY A 127 10.85 36.08 1.81
C GLY A 127 10.44 34.70 2.30
N GLU A 128 9.17 34.56 2.49
CA GLU A 128 8.54 33.28 2.75
C GLU A 128 7.46 33.03 1.68
N GLU A 129 7.40 31.79 1.20
CA GLU A 129 6.33 31.33 0.32
C GLU A 129 5.42 30.40 1.11
N ARG A 130 4.10 30.60 0.97
CA ARG A 130 3.13 29.61 1.43
C ARG A 130 2.91 28.59 0.32
N VAL A 131 3.17 27.32 0.65
CA VAL A 131 3.12 26.22 -0.29
C VAL A 131 2.13 25.18 0.22
N VAL A 132 1.30 24.67 -0.68
CA VAL A 132 0.41 23.54 -0.43
C VAL A 132 0.96 22.33 -1.16
N HIS A 133 1.16 21.25 -0.40
CA HIS A 133 1.59 19.95 -0.89
C HIS A 133 0.48 18.94 -0.63
N GLU A 134 -0.01 18.27 -1.68
CA GLU A 134 -1.06 17.27 -1.57
C GLU A 134 -0.63 16.00 -2.31
N VAL A 135 -0.71 14.87 -1.62
CA VAL A 135 -0.46 13.53 -2.18
C VAL A 135 -1.68 12.66 -1.92
N LYS A 136 -2.15 11.99 -2.97
CA LYS A 136 -3.21 10.98 -2.88
C LYS A 136 -2.65 9.64 -3.30
N SER A 137 -3.06 8.57 -2.64
CA SER A 137 -2.65 7.21 -2.93
C SER A 137 -3.84 6.28 -2.89
N PHE A 138 -3.94 5.44 -3.90
CA PHE A 138 -4.73 4.22 -3.87
C PHE A 138 -3.76 3.06 -4.01
N SER A 139 -3.84 2.06 -3.14
CA SER A 139 -2.93 0.93 -3.16
C SER A 139 -3.66 -0.37 -2.86
N ILE A 140 -3.23 -1.42 -3.56
CA ILE A 140 -3.54 -2.80 -3.22
C ILE A 140 -2.23 -3.43 -2.80
N MET A 141 -2.18 -3.94 -1.58
CA MET A 141 -0.94 -4.43 -0.96
C MET A 141 -1.12 -5.84 -0.41
N ASP A 142 -0.03 -6.58 -0.33
CA ASP A 142 0.06 -7.83 0.41
C ASP A 142 0.23 -7.56 1.93
N LYS A 143 0.32 -8.65 2.71
CA LYS A 143 0.55 -8.57 4.16
C LYS A 143 1.86 -7.91 4.58
N LYS A 144 2.81 -7.72 3.65
CA LYS A 144 4.10 -7.06 3.89
C LYS A 144 4.10 -5.58 3.47
N GLY A 145 2.98 -5.08 2.95
CA GLY A 145 2.88 -3.72 2.42
C GLY A 145 3.49 -3.54 1.04
N GLN A 146 3.79 -4.63 0.33
CA GLN A 146 4.25 -4.59 -1.05
C GLN A 146 3.05 -4.53 -1.99
N ASP A 147 3.22 -3.84 -3.14
CA ASP A 147 2.14 -3.74 -4.11
C ASP A 147 1.76 -5.13 -4.64
N ALA A 148 0.48 -5.45 -4.53
CA ALA A 148 -0.10 -6.69 -5.02
C ALA A 148 -0.75 -6.46 -6.39
N GLN A 149 -0.71 -7.49 -7.25
CA GLN A 149 -1.41 -7.44 -8.53
C GLN A 149 -2.91 -7.63 -8.32
N VAL A 150 -3.72 -6.83 -9.00
CA VAL A 150 -5.20 -6.89 -8.93
C VAL A 150 -5.73 -8.29 -9.31
N ASP A 151 -5.06 -8.97 -10.24
CA ASP A 151 -5.41 -10.32 -10.69
C ASP A 151 -5.32 -11.38 -9.57
N ASN A 152 -4.66 -11.05 -8.47
CA ASN A 152 -4.58 -11.92 -7.30
C ASN A 152 -5.81 -11.81 -6.38
N LEU A 153 -6.66 -10.80 -6.58
CA LEU A 153 -7.92 -10.69 -5.85
C LEU A 153 -8.95 -11.62 -6.47
N PRO A 154 -9.57 -12.52 -5.68
CA PRO A 154 -10.59 -13.42 -6.21
C PRO A 154 -11.85 -12.66 -6.60
N SER A 155 -12.47 -13.06 -7.70
CA SER A 155 -13.82 -12.63 -8.08
C SER A 155 -14.83 -13.64 -7.54
N ALA A 156 -15.12 -13.58 -6.25
CA ALA A 156 -16.03 -14.49 -5.56
C ALA A 156 -17.02 -13.72 -4.67
N ALA A 157 -18.08 -14.39 -4.23
CA ALA A 157 -18.94 -13.88 -3.19
C ALA A 157 -18.17 -13.78 -1.87
N SER A 158 -18.56 -12.82 -1.03
CA SER A 158 -18.04 -12.71 0.32
C SER A 158 -18.85 -13.55 1.28
N GLU A 159 -18.18 -14.15 2.26
CA GLU A 159 -18.81 -14.82 3.39
C GLU A 159 -19.78 -13.90 4.12
N LYS A 160 -20.97 -14.39 4.44
CA LYS A 160 -21.99 -13.60 5.15
C LYS A 160 -21.59 -13.26 6.58
N ASN A 161 -20.80 -14.14 7.21
CA ASN A 161 -20.31 -14.01 8.57
C ASN A 161 -18.77 -14.13 8.58
N PRO A 162 -18.03 -13.09 8.21
CA PRO A 162 -16.57 -13.13 8.11
C PRO A 162 -15.91 -13.51 9.45
N GLU A 163 -16.41 -13.01 10.57
CA GLU A 163 -15.90 -13.30 11.91
C GLU A 163 -15.94 -14.80 12.24
N LYS A 164 -17.05 -15.46 11.95
CA LYS A 164 -17.18 -16.91 12.15
C LYS A 164 -16.19 -17.70 11.30
N THR A 165 -15.97 -17.28 10.06
CA THR A 165 -15.02 -17.94 9.17
C THR A 165 -13.59 -17.70 9.65
N ILE A 166 -13.28 -16.51 10.13
CA ILE A 166 -11.98 -16.17 10.73
C ILE A 166 -11.69 -17.08 11.92
N GLU A 167 -12.65 -17.23 12.84
CA GLU A 167 -12.52 -18.08 14.01
C GLU A 167 -12.39 -19.55 13.63
N GLN A 168 -13.29 -20.05 12.76
CA GLN A 168 -13.33 -21.45 12.32
C GLN A 168 -12.04 -21.91 11.65
N PHE A 169 -11.42 -21.07 10.84
CA PHE A 169 -10.19 -21.40 10.11
C PHE A 169 -8.93 -20.86 10.80
N GLY A 170 -9.03 -20.23 11.98
CA GLY A 170 -7.89 -19.65 12.67
C GLY A 170 -7.14 -18.63 11.82
N ILE A 171 -7.87 -17.78 11.07
CA ILE A 171 -7.26 -16.82 10.16
C ILE A 171 -6.51 -15.78 10.98
N GLU A 172 -5.20 -15.71 10.76
CA GLU A 172 -4.35 -14.68 11.37
C GLU A 172 -4.76 -13.29 10.85
N GLN A 173 -5.29 -12.47 11.73
CA GLN A 173 -5.68 -11.12 11.37
C GLN A 173 -4.48 -10.18 11.40
N LEU A 174 -4.45 -9.27 10.44
CA LEU A 174 -3.46 -8.19 10.45
C LEU A 174 -3.69 -7.26 11.64
N PRO A 175 -2.62 -6.81 12.33
CA PRO A 175 -2.74 -5.79 13.38
C PRO A 175 -3.53 -4.57 12.90
N GLU A 176 -4.24 -3.92 13.84
CA GLU A 176 -5.21 -2.86 13.52
C GLU A 176 -4.59 -1.65 12.82
N SER A 177 -3.34 -1.31 13.12
CA SER A 177 -2.66 -0.16 12.53
C SER A 177 -1.89 -0.46 11.24
N THR A 178 -1.65 -1.72 10.91
CA THR A 178 -0.68 -2.13 9.88
C THR A 178 -0.94 -1.47 8.52
N ASP A 179 -2.16 -1.46 8.05
CA ASP A 179 -2.56 -0.90 6.77
C ASP A 179 -2.42 0.64 6.74
N VAL A 180 -2.79 1.31 7.83
CA VAL A 180 -2.63 2.76 7.99
C VAL A 180 -1.15 3.14 8.00
N ASP A 181 -0.33 2.37 8.73
CA ASP A 181 1.11 2.63 8.81
C ASP A 181 1.81 2.46 7.45
N PHE A 182 1.40 1.49 6.65
CA PHE A 182 1.91 1.32 5.29
C PHE A 182 1.61 2.53 4.39
N VAL A 183 0.38 3.01 4.40
CA VAL A 183 0.00 4.19 3.62
C VAL A 183 0.70 5.44 4.15
N ARG A 184 0.74 5.62 5.48
CA ARG A 184 1.42 6.76 6.10
C ARG A 184 2.89 6.83 5.69
N ALA A 185 3.62 5.72 5.76
CA ALA A 185 5.03 5.65 5.36
C ALA A 185 5.24 5.99 3.88
N ARG A 186 4.24 5.74 3.05
CA ARG A 186 4.29 5.99 1.60
C ARG A 186 4.04 7.44 1.22
N ILE A 187 3.05 8.10 1.83
CA ILE A 187 2.59 9.43 1.41
C ILE A 187 2.84 10.55 2.41
N ALA A 188 2.92 10.29 3.71
CA ALA A 188 3.03 11.33 4.73
C ALA A 188 4.49 11.76 4.94
N ARG A 189 5.05 12.43 3.95
CA ARG A 189 6.42 12.95 4.00
C ARG A 189 6.40 14.46 3.94
N ARG A 190 6.87 15.10 5.01
CA ARG A 190 7.02 16.55 5.05
C ARG A 190 8.17 16.98 4.14
N PRO A 191 7.99 18.06 3.36
CA PRO A 191 9.08 18.70 2.62
C PRO A 191 10.21 19.16 3.56
N GLU A 192 11.47 18.99 3.13
CA GLU A 192 12.65 19.32 3.94
C GLU A 192 12.82 20.83 4.18
N ASP A 193 12.31 21.65 3.25
CA ASP A 193 12.37 23.11 3.30
C ASP A 193 11.28 23.77 4.16
N THR A 194 10.54 22.97 4.95
CA THR A 194 9.48 23.45 5.84
C THR A 194 10.05 24.39 6.92
N ASN A 195 9.56 25.64 6.95
CA ASN A 195 9.89 26.61 7.99
C ASN A 195 8.81 26.71 9.07
N ARG A 196 7.55 26.84 8.66
CA ARG A 196 6.39 26.96 9.56
C ARG A 196 5.20 26.22 8.99
N ILE A 197 4.58 25.38 9.81
CA ILE A 197 3.40 24.58 9.41
C ILE A 197 2.15 25.41 9.66
N VAL A 198 1.24 25.43 8.70
CA VAL A 198 -0.09 26.01 8.80
C VAL A 198 -1.11 24.92 9.11
N GLU A 199 -1.09 23.84 8.31
CA GLU A 199 -2.00 22.71 8.49
C GLU A 199 -1.35 21.42 7.95
N GLU A 200 -1.57 20.32 8.67
CA GLU A 200 -1.17 18.99 8.25
C GLU A 200 -2.36 18.04 8.46
N ILE A 201 -2.79 17.40 7.37
CA ILE A 201 -3.92 16.47 7.39
C ILE A 201 -3.47 15.14 6.80
N PHE A 202 -3.66 14.06 7.54
CA PHE A 202 -3.55 12.70 7.07
C PHE A 202 -4.92 12.04 7.10
N GLU A 203 -5.38 11.55 5.95
CA GLU A 203 -6.69 10.94 5.81
C GLU A 203 -6.57 9.56 5.20
N VAL A 204 -7.33 8.62 5.74
CA VAL A 204 -7.60 7.32 5.12
C VAL A 204 -9.09 7.26 4.83
N THR A 205 -9.45 7.25 3.54
CA THR A 205 -10.84 7.37 3.07
C THR A 205 -11.45 6.02 2.69
N GLU A 206 -10.60 5.03 2.40
CA GLU A 206 -11.01 3.65 2.15
C GLU A 206 -10.01 2.71 2.84
N ARG A 207 -10.53 1.68 3.52
CA ARG A 207 -9.73 0.77 4.31
C ARG A 207 -10.41 -0.59 4.37
N THR A 208 -9.94 -1.51 3.53
CA THR A 208 -10.54 -2.84 3.43
C THR A 208 -9.46 -3.91 3.42
N VAL A 209 -9.62 -4.92 4.27
CA VAL A 209 -8.78 -6.12 4.27
C VAL A 209 -9.59 -7.28 3.70
N PHE A 210 -9.08 -7.87 2.65
CA PHE A 210 -9.66 -9.04 1.98
C PHE A 210 -8.86 -10.28 2.35
N TYR A 211 -9.54 -11.34 2.73
CA TYR A 211 -8.96 -12.65 2.97
C TYR A 211 -9.33 -13.57 1.81
N ALA A 212 -8.35 -13.89 0.97
CA ALA A 212 -8.52 -14.74 -0.21
C ALA A 212 -8.22 -16.19 0.13
N PRO A 213 -9.14 -17.15 -0.16
CA PRO A 213 -8.89 -18.56 0.08
C PRO A 213 -7.80 -19.10 -0.85
N ARG A 214 -6.84 -19.83 -0.29
CA ARG A 214 -5.72 -20.44 -0.99
C ARG A 214 -5.57 -21.89 -0.56
N PHE A 215 -5.08 -22.72 -1.48
CA PHE A 215 -4.67 -24.09 -1.20
C PHE A 215 -3.18 -24.26 -1.46
N LYS A 216 -2.45 -24.68 -0.45
CA LYS A 216 -1.06 -25.09 -0.56
C LYS A 216 -1.00 -26.60 -0.76
N VAL A 217 -0.56 -27.03 -1.95
CA VAL A 217 -0.41 -28.44 -2.29
C VAL A 217 1.08 -28.77 -2.27
N THR A 218 1.49 -29.64 -1.33
CA THR A 218 2.87 -30.02 -1.14
C THR A 218 3.14 -31.39 -1.75
N PHE A 219 4.25 -31.48 -2.50
CA PHE A 219 4.77 -32.70 -3.10
C PHE A 219 6.21 -32.93 -2.68
N LYS A 220 6.62 -34.20 -2.66
CA LYS A 220 7.98 -34.65 -2.36
C LYS A 220 8.52 -35.49 -3.50
N ASN A 221 9.72 -35.18 -3.95
CA ASN A 221 10.48 -36.07 -4.83
C ASN A 221 11.14 -37.18 -3.99
N THR A 222 10.75 -38.41 -4.20
CA THR A 222 11.21 -39.56 -3.41
C THR A 222 12.67 -39.94 -3.66
N VAL A 223 13.21 -39.55 -4.81
CA VAL A 223 14.61 -39.84 -5.18
C VAL A 223 15.56 -38.81 -4.56
N THR A 224 15.18 -37.53 -4.60
CA THR A 224 16.04 -36.43 -4.08
C THR A 224 15.69 -36.03 -2.65
N GLY A 225 14.53 -36.43 -2.12
CA GLY A 225 14.01 -35.98 -0.85
C GLY A 225 13.49 -34.55 -0.83
N GLU A 226 13.59 -33.83 -1.95
CA GLU A 226 13.19 -32.42 -2.07
C GLU A 226 11.68 -32.27 -1.96
N GLU A 227 11.21 -31.34 -1.12
CA GLU A 227 9.79 -30.97 -1.02
C GLU A 227 9.54 -29.62 -1.69
N LYS A 228 8.47 -29.54 -2.47
CA LYS A 228 8.00 -28.32 -3.09
C LYS A 228 6.49 -28.20 -2.98
N ALA A 229 6.03 -26.96 -2.85
CA ALA A 229 4.62 -26.64 -2.82
C ALA A 229 4.22 -25.76 -3.99
N LEU A 230 2.99 -25.87 -4.43
CA LEU A 230 2.33 -24.90 -5.29
C LEU A 230 1.11 -24.33 -4.56
N VAL A 231 0.78 -23.08 -4.88
CA VAL A 231 -0.39 -22.41 -4.38
C VAL A 231 -1.43 -22.35 -5.48
N ILE A 232 -2.64 -22.78 -5.15
CA ILE A 232 -3.80 -22.78 -6.03
C ILE A 232 -4.86 -21.85 -5.44
N ASP A 233 -5.43 -21.00 -6.29
CA ASP A 233 -6.51 -20.11 -5.93
C ASP A 233 -7.76 -20.91 -5.53
N GLY A 234 -8.34 -20.60 -4.36
CA GLY A 234 -9.49 -21.30 -3.81
C GLY A 234 -10.83 -20.98 -4.50
N VAL A 235 -10.82 -20.08 -5.48
CA VAL A 235 -11.99 -19.67 -6.26
C VAL A 235 -11.91 -20.18 -7.68
N SER A 236 -10.76 -20.02 -8.36
CA SER A 236 -10.62 -20.21 -9.82
C SER A 236 -9.76 -21.39 -10.25
N THR A 237 -9.17 -22.17 -9.36
CA THR A 237 -8.15 -23.21 -9.64
C THR A 237 -6.87 -22.75 -10.34
N LYS A 238 -6.71 -21.47 -10.55
CA LYS A 238 -5.46 -20.95 -11.15
C LYS A 238 -4.30 -21.14 -10.19
N ARG A 239 -3.14 -21.46 -10.74
CA ARG A 239 -1.89 -21.43 -9.97
C ARG A 239 -1.53 -19.98 -9.66
N ILE A 240 -1.20 -19.70 -8.41
CA ILE A 240 -0.63 -18.43 -7.96
C ILE A 240 0.89 -18.57 -8.03
N VAL A 241 1.55 -17.62 -8.66
CA VAL A 241 3.01 -17.61 -8.87
C VAL A 241 3.69 -16.75 -7.82
#